data_ab481c46ad6b1e5d1daa8ea753aacabf
#
_entry.id   ab481c46ad6b1e5d1daa8ea753aacabf
#
_cell.length_a   1.000
_cell.length_b   1.000
_cell.length_c   1.000
_cell.angle_alpha   90.00
_cell.angle_beta   90.00
_cell.angle_gamma   90.00
#
_symmetry.space_group_name_H-M   'P 1'
#
loop_
_entity.id
_entity.type
_entity.pdbx_description
1 polymer ?
#
loop_
_entity_poly.entity_id
_entity_poly.type
_entity_poly.pdbx_seq_one_letter_code
_entity_poly.pdbx_strand_id
1 'polypeptide(L)'
;PQQQPYEPPQQTYAPQQPAYAPPSEPIPLQPSAGQQPSGRRSDAFDPTQNPSAPGAPRQLGSVYASGRADAPASNEGGYGGYGSGLPPPPPRNPNATGSQVATLPPSQSSRDLYDLANGYLARRDFALAEQSFRAFLSQYPSDPLGVDAQYGLGESLFRQQNYRDAADTFLTMTKSHASSARAPDALLRLGQSLAALKEKNLACGAFAEIGRKYPRVSPTVKQTVAREQKRVGC
;
A
#
# COMPACT_ATOMS: atom_id res chain seq x y z
N PRO A 1 -9.17 -68.10 -34.00
CA PRO A 1 -8.31 -66.97 -33.88
C PRO A 1 -8.58 -66.31 -32.51
N GLN A 2 -7.62 -66.53 -31.59
CA GLN A 2 -7.67 -65.98 -30.25
C GLN A 2 -7.06 -64.60 -30.29
N GLN A 3 -7.84 -63.58 -29.91
CA GLN A 3 -7.35 -62.19 -29.70
C GLN A 3 -6.62 -62.12 -28.36
N GLN A 4 -5.36 -61.79 -28.39
CA GLN A 4 -4.57 -61.47 -27.18
C GLN A 4 -4.92 -60.10 -26.71
N PRO A 5 -5.08 -59.85 -25.40
CA PRO A 5 -5.29 -58.52 -24.85
C PRO A 5 -3.98 -57.70 -24.93
N TYR A 6 -4.11 -56.48 -25.44
CA TYR A 6 -3.03 -55.49 -25.49
C TYR A 6 -2.77 -54.89 -24.08
N GLU A 7 -1.61 -55.20 -23.48
CA GLU A 7 -1.13 -54.51 -22.29
C GLU A 7 -0.32 -53.28 -22.70
N PRO A 8 -0.68 -52.05 -22.23
CA PRO A 8 0.15 -50.87 -22.46
C PRO A 8 1.40 -50.89 -21.59
N PRO A 9 2.57 -50.41 -22.10
CA PRO A 9 3.81 -50.36 -21.34
C PRO A 9 3.69 -49.40 -20.14
N GLN A 10 3.93 -49.90 -18.95
CA GLN A 10 4.06 -49.11 -17.72
C GLN A 10 5.36 -48.32 -17.77
N GLN A 11 5.25 -47.01 -18.01
CA GLN A 11 6.36 -46.09 -17.80
C GLN A 11 6.51 -45.82 -16.30
N THR A 12 7.49 -46.43 -15.71
CA THR A 12 7.97 -46.12 -14.34
C THR A 12 8.57 -44.72 -14.35
N TYR A 13 7.81 -43.74 -13.96
CA TYR A 13 8.30 -42.38 -13.69
C TYR A 13 8.98 -42.40 -12.32
N ALA A 14 10.31 -42.41 -12.28
CA ALA A 14 11.07 -42.15 -11.08
C ALA A 14 11.05 -40.63 -10.82
N PRO A 15 10.66 -40.15 -9.64
CA PRO A 15 10.75 -38.72 -9.31
C PRO A 15 12.22 -38.34 -9.17
N GLN A 16 12.72 -37.50 -10.08
CA GLN A 16 14.00 -36.83 -9.90
C GLN A 16 13.86 -35.81 -8.78
N GLN A 17 14.47 -36.06 -7.64
CA GLN A 17 14.67 -35.08 -6.59
C GLN A 17 15.62 -33.98 -7.12
N PRO A 18 15.28 -32.70 -7.00
CA PRO A 18 16.24 -31.63 -7.27
C PRO A 18 17.37 -31.73 -6.24
N ALA A 19 18.61 -31.81 -6.75
CA ALA A 19 19.81 -31.77 -5.93
C ALA A 19 19.86 -30.42 -5.18
N TYR A 20 19.73 -30.47 -3.87
CA TYR A 20 19.89 -29.33 -2.99
C TYR A 20 21.39 -29.04 -2.93
N ALA A 21 21.82 -27.92 -3.52
CA ALA A 21 23.17 -27.42 -3.32
C ALA A 21 23.29 -26.90 -1.88
N PRO A 22 24.35 -27.25 -1.12
CA PRO A 22 24.54 -26.72 0.22
C PRO A 22 24.79 -25.20 0.16
N PRO A 23 24.36 -24.43 1.17
CA PRO A 23 24.61 -23.01 1.23
C PRO A 23 26.11 -22.72 1.27
N SER A 24 26.55 -21.84 0.39
CA SER A 24 27.93 -21.33 0.38
C SER A 24 28.25 -20.66 1.70
N GLU A 25 29.34 -21.05 2.33
CA GLU A 25 29.85 -20.43 3.54
C GLU A 25 30.14 -18.95 3.32
N PRO A 26 29.86 -18.07 4.31
CA PRO A 26 30.17 -16.65 4.19
C PRO A 26 31.68 -16.43 4.13
N ILE A 27 32.13 -15.75 3.08
CA ILE A 27 33.52 -15.32 2.92
C ILE A 27 33.82 -14.29 4.01
N PRO A 28 34.88 -14.46 4.83
CA PRO A 28 35.28 -13.47 5.81
C PRO A 28 35.81 -12.22 5.10
N LEU A 29 35.16 -11.08 5.34
CA LEU A 29 35.64 -9.77 4.91
C LEU A 29 36.91 -9.42 5.73
N GLN A 30 38.07 -9.53 5.09
CA GLN A 30 39.30 -8.94 5.63
C GLN A 30 39.23 -7.41 5.53
N PRO A 31 39.55 -6.65 6.57
CA PRO A 31 39.67 -5.21 6.48
C PRO A 31 40.91 -4.85 5.68
N SER A 32 40.74 -4.32 4.47
CA SER A 32 41.81 -3.70 3.70
C SER A 32 42.23 -2.41 4.39
N ALA A 33 43.41 -2.41 4.97
CA ALA A 33 44.07 -1.21 5.43
C ALA A 33 44.47 -0.32 4.24
N GLY A 34 44.02 0.95 4.29
CA GLY A 34 44.75 2.07 3.72
C GLY A 34 44.72 2.29 2.23
N GLN A 35 43.73 3.05 1.75
CA GLN A 35 43.95 4.09 0.74
C GLN A 35 42.87 5.19 0.96
N GLN A 36 43.29 6.35 1.47
CA GLN A 36 42.45 7.55 1.45
C GLN A 36 42.26 8.02 0.02
N PRO A 37 41.06 8.20 -0.48
CA PRO A 37 40.84 9.01 -1.66
C PRO A 37 40.89 10.48 -1.21
N SER A 38 41.98 11.14 -1.56
CA SER A 38 42.09 12.60 -1.61
C SER A 38 41.10 13.10 -2.68
N GLY A 39 39.99 13.71 -2.24
CA GLY A 39 38.98 14.26 -3.13
C GLY A 39 37.60 14.38 -2.50
N ARG A 40 37.51 14.62 -1.21
CA ARG A 40 36.27 15.14 -0.62
C ARG A 40 36.11 16.57 -1.14
N ARG A 41 35.11 16.79 -2.00
CA ARG A 41 34.49 18.11 -2.10
C ARG A 41 34.16 18.49 -0.68
N SER A 42 34.82 19.52 -0.16
CA SER A 42 34.45 20.14 1.10
C SER A 42 33.02 20.60 0.90
N ASP A 43 32.08 19.94 1.59
CA ASP A 43 30.72 20.44 1.70
C ASP A 43 30.85 21.86 2.25
N ALA A 44 30.38 22.82 1.47
CA ALA A 44 30.51 24.26 1.75
C ALA A 44 29.74 24.68 3.03
N PHE A 45 29.29 23.69 3.82
CA PHE A 45 28.49 23.88 5.01
C PHE A 45 28.99 23.00 6.17
N ASP A 46 29.91 23.54 6.96
CA ASP A 46 30.21 23.01 8.28
C ASP A 46 29.58 23.96 9.32
N PRO A 47 28.49 23.55 9.99
CA PRO A 47 27.77 24.40 10.95
C PRO A 47 28.61 24.76 12.17
N THR A 48 29.71 24.07 12.41
CA THR A 48 30.61 24.34 13.54
C THR A 48 31.63 25.43 13.22
N GLN A 49 31.96 25.65 11.94
CA GLN A 49 32.93 26.64 11.49
C GLN A 49 32.27 27.94 10.98
N ASN A 50 31.02 27.91 10.56
CA ASN A 50 30.37 29.10 10.01
C ASN A 50 28.86 29.15 10.33
N PRO A 51 28.48 29.45 11.57
CA PRO A 51 27.06 29.45 12.02
C PRO A 51 26.21 30.55 11.39
N SER A 52 26.81 31.48 10.62
CA SER A 52 26.14 32.63 9.99
C SER A 52 26.08 32.50 8.47
N ALA A 53 26.45 31.38 7.88
CA ALA A 53 26.41 31.20 6.41
C ALA A 53 24.98 31.29 5.87
N PRO A 54 24.77 31.85 4.64
CA PRO A 54 23.46 31.83 4.00
C PRO A 54 23.02 30.38 3.77
N GLY A 55 21.95 29.96 4.45
CA GLY A 55 21.45 28.57 4.41
C GLY A 55 21.64 27.76 5.70
N ALA A 56 22.31 28.33 6.72
CA ALA A 56 22.38 27.70 8.04
C ALA A 56 20.99 27.54 8.67
N PRO A 57 20.66 26.35 9.23
CA PRO A 57 19.40 26.16 9.93
C PRO A 57 19.31 27.13 11.11
N ARG A 58 18.38 28.06 11.03
CA ARG A 58 18.09 28.96 12.16
C ARG A 58 17.17 28.21 13.11
N GLN A 59 17.51 28.22 14.39
CA GLN A 59 16.59 27.75 15.42
C GLN A 59 15.34 28.61 15.41
N LEU A 60 14.22 28.03 15.00
CA LEU A 60 12.90 28.63 15.10
C LEU A 60 12.47 28.59 16.57
N GLY A 61 12.50 29.77 17.23
CA GLY A 61 11.82 30.00 18.51
C GLY A 61 12.66 29.94 19.76
N SER A 62 13.51 30.95 20.01
CA SER A 62 13.77 31.43 21.34
C SER A 62 13.30 32.90 21.39
N VAL A 63 12.03 33.10 21.68
CA VAL A 63 11.54 34.41 22.18
C VAL A 63 12.04 34.57 23.61
N TYR A 64 13.13 35.29 23.77
CA TYR A 64 13.51 35.81 25.06
C TYR A 64 12.45 36.84 25.47
N ALA A 65 11.61 36.46 26.43
CA ALA A 65 10.79 37.40 27.16
C ALA A 65 11.69 38.27 28.03
N SER A 66 12.13 39.41 27.50
CA SER A 66 12.69 40.49 28.30
C SER A 66 11.51 41.21 28.92
N GLY A 67 11.41 41.11 30.25
CA GLY A 67 10.41 41.76 31.06
C GLY A 67 10.44 43.28 30.95
N ARG A 68 9.24 43.86 30.94
CA ARG A 68 9.01 45.13 31.64
C ARG A 68 7.53 45.21 32.00
N ALA A 69 7.34 45.40 33.27
CA ALA A 69 6.06 45.72 33.88
C ALA A 69 5.61 47.10 33.41
N ASP A 70 4.32 47.24 33.16
CA ASP A 70 3.42 48.27 33.74
C ASP A 70 2.05 48.16 33.07
N ALA A 71 1.02 48.03 33.90
CA ALA A 71 -0.38 48.08 33.59
C ALA A 71 -0.83 49.55 33.26
N PRO A 72 -2.03 49.86 32.79
CA PRO A 72 -3.32 49.42 33.39
C PRO A 72 -4.46 49.04 32.40
N ALA A 73 -5.51 48.55 33.04
CA ALA A 73 -6.77 48.13 32.47
C ALA A 73 -7.53 49.20 31.67
N SER A 74 -8.19 48.78 30.63
CA SER A 74 -9.51 49.30 30.25
C SER A 74 -10.34 48.25 29.52
N ASN A 75 -11.53 48.15 30.03
CA ASN A 75 -12.69 47.36 29.70
C ASN A 75 -13.26 47.85 28.37
N GLU A 76 -13.74 46.95 27.50
CA GLU A 76 -15.03 47.04 26.81
C GLU A 76 -15.10 46.09 25.58
N GLY A 77 -16.17 45.32 25.60
CA GLY A 77 -17.03 45.16 24.45
C GLY A 77 -16.78 44.05 23.44
N GLY A 78 -17.38 42.90 23.67
CA GLY A 78 -18.36 42.29 22.79
C GLY A 78 -17.89 41.77 21.40
N TYR A 79 -18.24 40.59 21.15
CA TYR A 79 -18.79 39.87 20.02
C TYR A 79 -18.15 38.49 19.84
N GLY A 80 -19.05 37.51 19.85
CA GLY A 80 -18.79 36.09 19.76
C GLY A 80 -18.00 35.67 18.53
N GLY A 81 -17.02 34.82 18.74
CA GLY A 81 -16.33 34.05 17.73
C GLY A 81 -16.23 32.63 18.24
N TYR A 82 -16.84 31.70 17.55
CA TYR A 82 -16.77 30.29 17.81
C TYR A 82 -15.30 29.82 17.71
N GLY A 83 -14.62 29.79 18.84
CA GLY A 83 -13.29 29.25 18.95
C GLY A 83 -13.33 27.72 18.93
N SER A 84 -12.99 27.12 17.81
CA SER A 84 -12.62 25.70 17.75
C SER A 84 -11.30 25.54 18.49
N GLY A 85 -11.34 25.46 19.82
CA GLY A 85 -10.20 25.15 20.66
C GLY A 85 -9.79 23.68 20.46
N LEU A 86 -8.79 23.45 19.65
CA LEU A 86 -8.05 22.19 19.68
C LEU A 86 -7.45 22.06 21.07
N PRO A 87 -7.55 20.89 21.74
CA PRO A 87 -6.90 20.68 23.03
C PRO A 87 -5.38 20.86 22.87
N PRO A 88 -4.70 21.45 23.88
CA PRO A 88 -3.27 21.63 23.81
C PRO A 88 -2.56 20.28 23.67
N PRO A 89 -1.50 20.19 22.87
CA PRO A 89 -0.73 18.96 22.73
C PRO A 89 -0.18 18.50 24.09
N PRO A 90 -0.17 17.20 24.37
CA PRO A 90 0.37 16.69 25.63
C PRO A 90 1.83 17.09 25.81
N PRO A 91 2.30 17.30 27.06
CA PRO A 91 3.66 17.70 27.35
C PRO A 91 4.66 16.65 26.82
N ARG A 92 5.65 17.11 26.08
CA ARG A 92 6.74 16.25 25.59
C ARG A 92 7.57 15.73 26.77
N ASN A 93 7.73 14.42 26.84
CA ASN A 93 8.62 13.79 27.81
C ASN A 93 10.08 14.02 27.36
N PRO A 94 10.91 14.75 28.10
CA PRO A 94 12.29 15.07 27.70
C PRO A 94 13.25 13.87 27.74
N ASN A 95 12.82 12.70 28.24
CA ASN A 95 13.65 11.51 28.36
C ASN A 95 13.37 10.43 27.31
N ALA A 96 12.63 10.72 26.24
CA ALA A 96 12.41 9.78 25.15
C ALA A 96 13.62 9.77 24.20
N THR A 97 14.71 9.13 24.60
CA THR A 97 15.80 8.71 23.70
C THR A 97 15.36 7.47 22.92
N GLY A 98 14.70 7.70 21.83
CA GLY A 98 14.33 6.68 20.84
C GLY A 98 13.62 7.36 19.70
N SER A 99 14.05 7.12 18.48
CA SER A 99 13.32 7.54 17.29
C SER A 99 11.89 7.03 17.42
N GLN A 100 10.99 7.86 17.95
CA GLN A 100 9.56 7.60 17.84
C GLN A 100 9.24 7.75 16.35
N VAL A 101 9.31 6.64 15.63
CA VAL A 101 8.40 6.47 14.50
C VAL A 101 7.05 6.89 15.06
N ALA A 102 6.46 7.94 14.50
CA ALA A 102 5.14 8.37 14.88
C ALA A 102 4.21 7.15 14.62
N THR A 103 4.09 6.30 15.63
CA THR A 103 3.02 5.33 15.70
C THR A 103 1.77 6.18 15.78
N LEU A 104 1.08 6.31 14.65
CA LEU A 104 -0.30 6.73 14.65
C LEU A 104 -0.98 6.02 15.83
N PRO A 105 -1.74 6.73 16.66
CA PRO A 105 -2.52 6.08 17.70
C PRO A 105 -3.26 4.93 17.01
N PRO A 106 -3.30 3.73 17.62
CA PRO A 106 -4.01 2.62 17.00
C PRO A 106 -5.40 3.13 16.66
N SER A 107 -5.75 3.08 15.38
CA SER A 107 -7.07 3.51 14.92
C SER A 107 -8.07 2.67 15.71
N GLN A 108 -8.84 3.35 16.56
CA GLN A 108 -9.71 2.66 17.51
C GLN A 108 -11.00 2.17 16.84
N SER A 109 -11.18 2.48 15.55
CA SER A 109 -12.35 2.06 14.81
C SER A 109 -11.98 1.46 13.44
N SER A 110 -12.83 0.55 12.98
CA SER A 110 -12.71 -0.01 11.63
C SER A 110 -12.75 1.09 10.56
N ARG A 111 -13.57 2.12 10.80
CA ARG A 111 -13.71 3.25 9.88
C ARG A 111 -12.41 4.03 9.72
N ASP A 112 -11.73 4.33 10.84
CA ASP A 112 -10.48 5.09 10.80
C ASP A 112 -9.38 4.34 10.03
N LEU A 113 -9.27 3.02 10.26
CA LEU A 113 -8.31 2.18 9.56
C LEU A 113 -8.63 2.08 8.07
N TYR A 114 -9.91 1.97 7.71
CA TYR A 114 -10.36 1.97 6.33
C TYR A 114 -10.07 3.30 5.62
N ASP A 115 -10.38 4.41 6.27
CA ASP A 115 -10.16 5.76 5.72
C ASP A 115 -8.66 6.06 5.59
N LEU A 116 -7.83 5.58 6.53
CA LEU A 116 -6.36 5.63 6.41
C LEU A 116 -5.87 4.85 5.19
N ALA A 117 -6.34 3.63 4.99
CA ALA A 117 -5.97 2.80 3.84
C ALA A 117 -6.34 3.48 2.50
N ASN A 118 -7.55 4.05 2.41
CA ASN A 118 -7.96 4.83 1.25
C ASN A 118 -7.12 6.10 1.06
N GLY A 119 -6.71 6.74 2.14
CA GLY A 119 -5.81 7.89 2.10
C GLY A 119 -4.45 7.54 1.48
N TYR A 120 -3.88 6.38 1.82
CA TYR A 120 -2.66 5.88 1.17
C TYR A 120 -2.89 5.57 -0.31
N LEU A 121 -3.99 4.90 -0.65
CA LEU A 121 -4.33 4.60 -2.04
C LEU A 121 -4.46 5.87 -2.90
N ALA A 122 -5.11 6.90 -2.37
CA ALA A 122 -5.27 8.19 -3.04
C ALA A 122 -3.94 8.93 -3.28
N ARG A 123 -3.00 8.83 -2.34
CA ARG A 123 -1.64 9.37 -2.46
C ARG A 123 -0.70 8.50 -3.31
N ARG A 124 -1.18 7.37 -3.80
CA ARG A 124 -0.41 6.37 -4.55
C ARG A 124 0.66 5.64 -3.72
N ASP A 125 0.53 5.65 -2.41
CA ASP A 125 1.37 4.89 -1.47
C ASP A 125 0.84 3.45 -1.40
N PHE A 126 0.93 2.73 -2.53
CA PHE A 126 0.23 1.46 -2.72
C PHE A 126 0.66 0.37 -1.75
N ALA A 127 1.93 0.36 -1.33
CA ALA A 127 2.43 -0.60 -0.34
C ALA A 127 1.82 -0.36 1.05
N LEU A 128 1.71 0.91 1.47
CA LEU A 128 1.07 1.26 2.74
C LEU A 128 -0.45 1.03 2.69
N ALA A 129 -1.09 1.31 1.54
CA ALA A 129 -2.49 0.99 1.33
C ALA A 129 -2.76 -0.50 1.47
N GLU A 130 -1.95 -1.35 0.81
CA GLU A 130 -2.02 -2.81 0.91
C GLU A 130 -1.93 -3.29 2.36
N GLN A 131 -0.90 -2.84 3.10
CA GLN A 131 -0.72 -3.21 4.49
C GLN A 131 -1.92 -2.80 5.36
N SER A 132 -2.43 -1.59 5.16
CA SER A 132 -3.57 -1.07 5.92
C SER A 132 -4.87 -1.81 5.60
N PHE A 133 -5.14 -2.14 4.32
CA PHE A 133 -6.29 -2.97 3.97
C PHE A 133 -6.18 -4.40 4.49
N ARG A 134 -4.99 -5.02 4.48
CA ARG A 134 -4.78 -6.33 5.10
C ARG A 134 -5.01 -6.28 6.61
N ALA A 135 -4.50 -5.26 7.28
CA ALA A 135 -4.74 -5.06 8.70
C ALA A 135 -6.24 -4.90 8.99
N PHE A 136 -6.96 -4.10 8.18
CA PHE A 136 -8.41 -3.95 8.29
C PHE A 136 -9.12 -5.30 8.19
N LEU A 137 -8.86 -6.06 7.14
CA LEU A 137 -9.53 -7.35 6.89
C LEU A 137 -9.24 -8.39 7.96
N SER A 138 -8.06 -8.33 8.59
CA SER A 138 -7.70 -9.24 9.68
C SER A 138 -8.33 -8.84 11.02
N GLN A 139 -8.41 -7.55 11.30
CA GLN A 139 -8.95 -7.03 12.57
C GLN A 139 -10.48 -6.97 12.58
N TYR A 140 -11.10 -6.75 11.43
CA TYR A 140 -12.53 -6.52 11.27
C TYR A 140 -13.16 -7.44 10.20
N PRO A 141 -13.07 -8.77 10.36
CA PRO A 141 -13.47 -9.73 9.31
C PRO A 141 -14.96 -9.68 8.94
N SER A 142 -15.82 -9.19 9.86
CA SER A 142 -17.26 -9.11 9.67
C SER A 142 -17.77 -7.68 9.47
N ASP A 143 -16.88 -6.71 9.27
CA ASP A 143 -17.28 -5.33 9.09
C ASP A 143 -17.94 -5.11 7.72
N PRO A 144 -19.01 -4.29 7.63
CA PRO A 144 -19.65 -3.96 6.36
C PRO A 144 -18.71 -3.37 5.30
N LEU A 145 -17.65 -2.67 5.71
CA LEU A 145 -16.62 -2.13 4.82
C LEU A 145 -15.65 -3.20 4.31
N GLY A 146 -15.74 -4.45 4.78
CA GLY A 146 -14.84 -5.55 4.38
C GLY A 146 -14.80 -5.78 2.88
N VAL A 147 -15.94 -5.67 2.21
CA VAL A 147 -16.03 -5.83 0.73
C VAL A 147 -15.28 -4.70 0.01
N ASP A 148 -15.47 -3.47 0.45
CA ASP A 148 -14.76 -2.31 -0.11
C ASP A 148 -13.27 -2.34 0.25
N ALA A 149 -12.91 -2.80 1.44
CA ALA A 149 -11.51 -3.00 1.84
C ALA A 149 -10.82 -4.10 1.01
N GLN A 150 -11.51 -5.20 0.71
CA GLN A 150 -10.98 -6.25 -0.16
C GLN A 150 -10.78 -5.74 -1.60
N TYR A 151 -11.70 -4.90 -2.10
CA TYR A 151 -11.51 -4.22 -3.39
C TYR A 151 -10.29 -3.28 -3.35
N GLY A 152 -10.14 -2.47 -2.30
CA GLY A 152 -9.00 -1.58 -2.09
C GLY A 152 -7.67 -2.32 -2.01
N LEU A 153 -7.64 -3.49 -1.36
CA LEU A 153 -6.48 -4.38 -1.35
C LEU A 153 -6.12 -4.83 -2.76
N GLY A 154 -7.08 -5.35 -3.51
CA GLY A 154 -6.86 -5.76 -4.90
C GLY A 154 -6.37 -4.62 -5.80
N GLU A 155 -6.94 -3.42 -5.65
CA GLU A 155 -6.50 -2.21 -6.38
C GLU A 155 -5.07 -1.83 -6.01
N SER A 156 -4.68 -1.90 -4.73
CA SER A 156 -3.33 -1.62 -4.26
C SER A 156 -2.31 -2.57 -4.88
N LEU A 157 -2.61 -3.87 -4.88
CA LEU A 157 -1.79 -4.91 -5.50
C LEU A 157 -1.68 -4.71 -7.03
N PHE A 158 -2.79 -4.41 -7.68
CA PHE A 158 -2.82 -4.13 -9.12
C PHE A 158 -1.93 -2.94 -9.49
N ARG A 159 -1.97 -1.86 -8.71
CA ARG A 159 -1.16 -0.66 -8.92
C ARG A 159 0.32 -0.89 -8.66
N GLN A 160 0.67 -1.83 -7.80
CA GLN A 160 2.04 -2.30 -7.59
C GLN A 160 2.52 -3.27 -8.68
N GLN A 161 1.66 -3.57 -9.68
CA GLN A 161 1.92 -4.56 -10.72
C GLN A 161 2.03 -6.00 -10.19
N ASN A 162 1.62 -6.23 -8.95
CA ASN A 162 1.49 -7.58 -8.38
C ASN A 162 0.18 -8.21 -8.90
N TYR A 163 0.16 -8.50 -10.20
CA TYR A 163 -1.05 -8.92 -10.91
C TYR A 163 -1.56 -10.29 -10.48
N ARG A 164 -0.69 -11.17 -9.98
CA ARG A 164 -1.10 -12.49 -9.51
C ARG A 164 -1.94 -12.36 -8.25
N ASP A 165 -1.42 -11.71 -7.22
CA ASP A 165 -2.13 -11.53 -5.96
C ASP A 165 -3.37 -10.63 -6.13
N ALA A 166 -3.30 -9.65 -7.04
CA ALA A 166 -4.47 -8.85 -7.42
C ALA A 166 -5.57 -9.73 -8.03
N ALA A 167 -5.22 -10.62 -8.98
CA ALA A 167 -6.17 -11.54 -9.60
C ALA A 167 -6.80 -12.48 -8.55
N ASP A 168 -6.01 -13.05 -7.66
CA ASP A 168 -6.50 -13.93 -6.60
C ASP A 168 -7.44 -13.18 -5.62
N THR A 169 -7.09 -11.95 -5.26
CA THR A 169 -7.93 -11.10 -4.41
C THR A 169 -9.27 -10.78 -5.07
N PHE A 170 -9.27 -10.36 -6.34
CA PHE A 170 -10.49 -10.06 -7.07
C PHE A 170 -11.32 -11.32 -7.37
N LEU A 171 -10.67 -12.46 -7.65
CA LEU A 171 -11.36 -13.74 -7.85
C LEU A 171 -12.08 -14.17 -6.57
N THR A 172 -11.41 -14.08 -5.43
CA THR A 172 -12.02 -14.38 -4.12
C THR A 172 -13.21 -13.49 -3.86
N MET A 173 -13.06 -12.17 -4.09
CA MET A 173 -14.13 -11.21 -3.93
C MET A 173 -15.34 -11.51 -4.82
N THR A 174 -15.12 -11.84 -6.10
CA THR A 174 -16.22 -12.13 -7.05
C THR A 174 -16.93 -13.45 -6.74
N LYS A 175 -16.28 -14.36 -6.03
CA LYS A 175 -16.90 -15.62 -5.54
C LYS A 175 -17.68 -15.39 -4.25
N SER A 176 -17.09 -14.72 -3.28
CA SER A 176 -17.69 -14.54 -1.95
C SER A 176 -18.75 -13.45 -1.89
N HIS A 177 -18.61 -12.42 -2.74
CA HIS A 177 -19.46 -11.22 -2.73
C HIS A 177 -20.04 -10.90 -4.12
N ALA A 178 -20.52 -11.93 -4.81
CA ALA A 178 -21.05 -11.81 -6.18
C ALA A 178 -22.24 -10.82 -6.31
N SER A 179 -23.00 -10.60 -5.25
CA SER A 179 -24.13 -9.64 -5.22
C SER A 179 -23.72 -8.21 -4.83
N SER A 180 -22.47 -7.99 -4.48
CA SER A 180 -21.98 -6.67 -4.11
C SER A 180 -21.99 -5.71 -5.29
N ALA A 181 -22.23 -4.42 -5.02
CA ALA A 181 -22.12 -3.35 -6.01
C ALA A 181 -20.70 -3.25 -6.61
N ARG A 182 -19.67 -3.70 -5.89
CA ARG A 182 -18.27 -3.75 -6.35
C ARG A 182 -17.94 -4.96 -7.23
N ALA A 183 -18.81 -5.97 -7.27
CA ALA A 183 -18.50 -7.21 -7.98
C ALA A 183 -18.23 -7.04 -9.49
N PRO A 184 -18.97 -6.20 -10.25
CA PRO A 184 -18.64 -5.93 -11.65
C PRO A 184 -17.27 -5.28 -11.84
N ASP A 185 -16.92 -4.32 -10.99
CA ASP A 185 -15.62 -3.63 -11.03
C ASP A 185 -14.49 -4.59 -10.66
N ALA A 186 -14.70 -5.44 -9.65
CA ALA A 186 -13.74 -6.47 -9.27
C ALA A 186 -13.51 -7.49 -10.40
N LEU A 187 -14.57 -7.89 -11.10
CA LEU A 187 -14.46 -8.80 -12.23
C LEU A 187 -13.73 -8.15 -13.43
N LEU A 188 -13.92 -6.84 -13.65
CA LEU A 188 -13.15 -6.06 -14.61
C LEU A 188 -11.66 -6.02 -14.25
N ARG A 189 -11.33 -5.75 -12.97
CA ARG A 189 -9.95 -5.76 -12.47
C ARG A 189 -9.31 -7.14 -12.52
N LEU A 190 -10.07 -8.19 -12.24
CA LEU A 190 -9.63 -9.57 -12.44
C LEU A 190 -9.21 -9.80 -13.90
N GLY A 191 -10.06 -9.45 -14.85
CA GLY A 191 -9.75 -9.58 -16.28
C GLY A 191 -8.52 -8.77 -16.69
N GLN A 192 -8.37 -7.55 -16.19
CA GLN A 192 -7.18 -6.72 -16.44
C GLN A 192 -5.90 -7.32 -15.84
N SER A 193 -5.98 -7.89 -14.63
CA SER A 193 -4.85 -8.57 -13.98
C SER A 193 -4.41 -9.80 -14.77
N LEU A 194 -5.37 -10.63 -15.19
CA LEU A 194 -5.12 -11.80 -16.02
C LEU A 194 -4.53 -11.43 -17.39
N ALA A 195 -5.01 -10.35 -18.00
CA ALA A 195 -4.46 -9.83 -19.25
C ALA A 195 -3.00 -9.36 -19.09
N ALA A 196 -2.66 -8.73 -17.95
CA ALA A 196 -1.30 -8.33 -17.64
C ALA A 196 -0.36 -9.54 -17.42
N LEU A 197 -0.90 -10.64 -16.89
CA LEU A 197 -0.20 -11.94 -16.77
C LEU A 197 -0.12 -12.71 -18.09
N LYS A 198 -0.67 -12.15 -19.19
CA LYS A 198 -0.76 -12.79 -20.51
C LYS A 198 -1.70 -14.00 -20.55
N GLU A 199 -2.53 -14.18 -19.55
CA GLU A 199 -3.56 -15.22 -19.46
C GLU A 199 -4.80 -14.82 -20.27
N LYS A 200 -4.63 -14.74 -21.59
CA LYS A 200 -5.63 -14.21 -22.53
C LYS A 200 -7.01 -14.87 -22.37
N ASN A 201 -7.06 -16.20 -22.35
CA ASN A 201 -8.31 -16.94 -22.32
C ASN A 201 -9.10 -16.68 -21.03
N LEU A 202 -8.40 -16.63 -19.90
CA LEU A 202 -9.00 -16.33 -18.60
C LEU A 202 -9.46 -14.88 -18.52
N ALA A 203 -8.67 -13.95 -19.07
CA ALA A 203 -9.05 -12.54 -19.15
C ALA A 203 -10.34 -12.35 -19.97
N CYS A 204 -10.42 -12.96 -21.16
CA CYS A 204 -11.61 -12.92 -22.01
C CYS A 204 -12.83 -13.54 -21.30
N GLY A 205 -12.64 -14.64 -20.57
CA GLY A 205 -13.68 -15.25 -19.75
C GLY A 205 -14.20 -14.29 -18.67
N ALA A 206 -13.29 -13.63 -17.94
CA ALA A 206 -13.66 -12.65 -16.91
C ALA A 206 -14.45 -11.46 -17.50
N PHE A 207 -14.04 -10.93 -18.65
CA PHE A 207 -14.76 -9.83 -19.31
C PHE A 207 -16.13 -10.25 -19.81
N ALA A 208 -16.27 -11.45 -20.39
CA ALA A 208 -17.57 -11.99 -20.85
C ALA A 208 -18.54 -12.22 -19.68
N GLU A 209 -18.02 -12.65 -18.54
CA GLU A 209 -18.78 -12.88 -17.31
C GLU A 209 -19.49 -11.62 -16.81
N ILE A 210 -18.89 -10.42 -17.00
CA ILE A 210 -19.50 -9.15 -16.60
C ILE A 210 -20.83 -8.94 -17.32
N GLY A 211 -20.84 -9.12 -18.63
CA GLY A 211 -22.08 -8.96 -19.41
C GLY A 211 -23.16 -9.99 -19.05
N ARG A 212 -22.73 -11.21 -18.72
CA ARG A 212 -23.61 -12.32 -18.35
C ARG A 212 -24.23 -12.15 -16.97
N LYS A 213 -23.40 -11.85 -15.95
CA LYS A 213 -23.86 -11.76 -14.56
C LYS A 213 -24.43 -10.39 -14.20
N TYR A 214 -23.93 -9.34 -14.82
CA TYR A 214 -24.26 -7.95 -14.45
C TYR A 214 -24.77 -7.16 -15.66
N PRO A 215 -25.92 -7.50 -16.26
CA PRO A 215 -26.43 -6.84 -17.48
C PRO A 215 -26.75 -5.35 -17.26
N ARG A 216 -26.98 -4.95 -16.00
CA ARG A 216 -27.33 -3.57 -15.61
C ARG A 216 -26.14 -2.73 -15.14
N VAL A 217 -24.88 -3.15 -15.40
CA VAL A 217 -23.72 -2.34 -15.06
C VAL A 217 -23.73 -1.00 -15.79
N SER A 218 -23.01 -0.03 -15.23
CA SER A 218 -22.93 1.31 -15.79
C SER A 218 -22.39 1.30 -17.22
N PRO A 219 -22.81 2.25 -18.07
CA PRO A 219 -22.27 2.39 -19.43
C PRO A 219 -20.75 2.49 -19.46
N THR A 220 -20.16 3.14 -18.48
CA THR A 220 -18.70 3.28 -18.33
C THR A 220 -18.01 1.93 -18.19
N VAL A 221 -18.54 1.02 -17.35
CA VAL A 221 -18.00 -0.32 -17.21
C VAL A 221 -18.13 -1.09 -18.51
N LYS A 222 -19.29 -1.04 -19.19
CA LYS A 222 -19.49 -1.69 -20.48
C LYS A 222 -18.50 -1.24 -21.54
N GLN A 223 -18.28 0.08 -21.65
CA GLN A 223 -17.31 0.63 -22.58
C GLN A 223 -15.88 0.20 -22.26
N THR A 224 -15.54 0.17 -20.95
CA THR A 224 -14.21 -0.28 -20.52
C THR A 224 -14.02 -1.76 -20.84
N VAL A 225 -15.00 -2.62 -20.58
CA VAL A 225 -14.97 -4.04 -20.95
C VAL A 225 -14.74 -4.21 -22.44
N ALA A 226 -15.52 -3.54 -23.28
CA ALA A 226 -15.37 -3.63 -24.74
C ALA A 226 -13.96 -3.19 -25.21
N ARG A 227 -13.42 -2.13 -24.63
CA ARG A 227 -12.07 -1.66 -24.93
C ARG A 227 -11.01 -2.70 -24.51
N GLU A 228 -11.15 -3.28 -23.31
CA GLU A 228 -10.21 -4.30 -22.82
C GLU A 228 -10.29 -5.58 -23.63
N GLN A 229 -11.49 -6.04 -23.99
CA GLN A 229 -11.69 -7.19 -24.88
C GLN A 229 -10.98 -6.97 -26.23
N LYS A 230 -11.14 -5.79 -26.83
CA LYS A 230 -10.45 -5.43 -28.07
C LYS A 230 -8.92 -5.41 -27.89
N ARG A 231 -8.43 -4.86 -26.80
CA ARG A 231 -7.00 -4.78 -26.48
C ARG A 231 -6.36 -6.16 -26.32
N VAL A 232 -7.06 -7.08 -25.69
CA VAL A 232 -6.61 -8.47 -25.44
C VAL A 232 -6.83 -9.36 -26.68
N GLY A 233 -7.73 -8.97 -27.57
CA GLY A 233 -8.08 -9.72 -28.77
C GLY A 233 -9.07 -10.85 -28.45
N CYS A 234 -10.03 -10.57 -27.55
CA CYS A 234 -11.17 -11.46 -27.37
C CYS A 234 -12.10 -11.35 -28.57
#